data_91ea32667274ef81a24d84a7d09992d3
#
_entry.id   91ea32667274ef81a24d84a7d09992d3
#
_cell.length_a   1.000
_cell.length_b   1.000
_cell.length_c   1.000
_cell.angle_alpha   90.00
_cell.angle_beta   90.00
_cell.angle_gamma   90.00
#
_symmetry.space_group_name_H-M   'P 1'
#
loop_
_entity.id
_entity.type
_entity.pdbx_description
1 polymer ?
#
loop_
_entity_poly.entity_id
_entity_poly.type
_entity_poly.pdbx_seq_one_letter_code
_entity_poly.pdbx_strand_id
1 'polypeptide(L)'
;MKEIVIRAATREDAEGIITHIIDISSEPDIYVSYTPEEANIPVEPKSDRIKQHLEMGNLYLVAEAEGKIIAEFTCLVDHSYAITRHTAVLGMSVDREYRNQGIGTRLMKAAIDWARDKRIGRLELEVYAENVAAIHLYEKFGFEVEGRKRNYAYQRDRYYDSLIMSRLFI
;
A
#
# COMPACT_ATOMS: atom_id res chain seq x y z
N MET A 1 2.14 12.79 -22.26
CA MET A 1 1.87 12.10 -20.98
C MET A 1 2.85 12.64 -19.95
N LYS A 2 2.40 12.91 -18.72
CA LYS A 2 3.30 13.32 -17.64
C LYS A 2 4.24 12.15 -17.31
N GLU A 3 5.51 12.43 -17.12
CA GLU A 3 6.47 11.41 -16.72
C GLU A 3 6.17 10.94 -15.29
N ILE A 4 6.01 9.63 -15.10
CA ILE A 4 5.77 9.00 -13.80
C ILE A 4 6.97 8.16 -13.42
N VAL A 5 7.69 8.57 -12.39
CA VAL A 5 8.86 7.89 -11.84
C VAL A 5 8.44 7.08 -10.61
N ILE A 6 8.73 5.77 -10.62
CA ILE A 6 8.61 4.90 -9.44
C ILE A 6 10.02 4.68 -8.88
N ARG A 7 10.21 4.98 -7.61
CA ARG A 7 11.51 4.86 -6.93
C ARG A 7 11.35 4.45 -5.47
N ALA A 8 12.43 4.04 -4.84
CA ALA A 8 12.44 3.85 -3.40
C ALA A 8 12.12 5.18 -2.70
N ALA A 9 11.32 5.07 -1.64
CA ALA A 9 11.06 6.21 -0.76
C ALA A 9 12.35 6.59 0.00
N THR A 10 12.43 7.85 0.38
CA THR A 10 13.49 8.39 1.24
C THR A 10 12.84 9.11 2.43
N ARG A 11 13.63 9.48 3.44
CA ARG A 11 13.14 10.24 4.60
C ARG A 11 12.49 11.57 4.20
N GLU A 12 13.02 12.18 3.17
CA GLU A 12 12.63 13.47 2.63
C GLU A 12 11.24 13.43 1.97
N ASP A 13 10.76 12.23 1.60
CA ASP A 13 9.42 12.05 1.03
C ASP A 13 8.30 12.13 2.08
N ALA A 14 8.62 12.18 3.37
CA ALA A 14 7.64 12.09 4.46
C ALA A 14 6.50 13.12 4.32
N GLU A 15 6.82 14.39 4.05
CA GLU A 15 5.83 15.46 3.86
C GLU A 15 4.95 15.21 2.62
N GLY A 16 5.57 14.82 1.51
CA GLY A 16 4.84 14.50 0.27
C GLY A 16 3.92 13.29 0.43
N ILE A 17 4.36 12.26 1.17
CA ILE A 17 3.54 11.09 1.47
C ILE A 17 2.37 11.45 2.39
N ILE A 18 2.59 12.26 3.43
CA ILE A 18 1.52 12.73 4.31
C ILE A 18 0.47 13.50 3.50
N THR A 19 0.91 14.43 2.66
CA THR A 19 0.02 15.21 1.77
C THR A 19 -0.78 14.27 0.86
N HIS A 20 -0.12 13.29 0.23
CA HIS A 20 -0.79 12.30 -0.61
C HIS A 20 -1.87 11.52 0.16
N ILE A 21 -1.57 11.05 1.39
CA ILE A 21 -2.53 10.28 2.20
C ILE A 21 -3.73 11.15 2.62
N ILE A 22 -3.50 12.42 2.98
CA ILE A 22 -4.58 13.38 3.29
C ILE A 22 -5.47 13.61 2.06
N ASP A 23 -4.86 13.85 0.89
CA ASP A 23 -5.58 14.08 -0.36
C ASP A 23 -6.49 12.90 -0.70
N ILE A 24 -5.95 11.67 -0.70
CA ILE A 24 -6.75 10.47 -1.01
C ILE A 24 -7.81 10.18 0.06
N SER A 25 -7.53 10.41 1.35
CA SER A 25 -8.50 10.20 2.44
C SER A 25 -9.70 11.15 2.34
N SER A 26 -9.53 12.28 1.67
CA SER A 26 -10.57 13.27 1.42
C SER A 26 -11.45 12.95 0.20
N GLU A 27 -11.10 11.94 -0.61
CA GLU A 27 -11.89 11.55 -1.78
C GLU A 27 -13.25 10.94 -1.37
N PRO A 28 -14.35 11.24 -2.08
CA PRO A 28 -15.69 10.80 -1.70
C PRO A 28 -15.90 9.28 -1.76
N ASP A 29 -15.19 8.58 -2.67
CA ASP A 29 -15.38 7.14 -2.94
C ASP A 29 -14.09 6.34 -2.70
N ILE A 30 -13.33 6.70 -1.68
CA ILE A 30 -12.06 6.04 -1.39
C ILE A 30 -12.21 4.94 -0.35
N TYR A 31 -11.43 3.90 -0.52
CA TYR A 31 -11.29 2.77 0.39
C TYR A 31 -9.92 2.83 1.06
N VAL A 32 -9.80 3.71 2.07
CA VAL A 32 -8.59 3.87 2.88
C VAL A 32 -8.90 3.69 4.37
N SER A 33 -7.88 3.36 5.13
CA SER A 33 -8.00 3.03 6.55
C SER A 33 -7.90 4.25 7.48
N TYR A 34 -7.79 5.47 6.94
CA TYR A 34 -7.56 6.69 7.71
C TYR A 34 -8.57 7.76 7.32
N THR A 35 -9.02 8.56 8.30
CA THR A 35 -9.63 9.86 8.02
C THR A 35 -8.53 10.88 7.68
N PRO A 36 -8.87 12.02 7.03
CA PRO A 36 -7.88 13.07 6.77
C PRO A 36 -7.19 13.58 8.03
N GLU A 37 -7.91 13.64 9.15
CA GLU A 37 -7.36 14.05 10.45
C GLU A 37 -6.36 13.05 11.00
N GLU A 38 -6.63 11.75 10.90
CA GLU A 38 -5.72 10.68 11.31
C GLU A 38 -4.49 10.60 10.41
N ALA A 39 -4.63 10.94 9.12
CA ALA A 39 -3.53 10.99 8.17
C ALA A 39 -2.56 12.17 8.42
N ASN A 40 -3.06 13.25 9.04
CA ASN A 40 -2.29 14.46 9.31
C ASN A 40 -1.37 14.30 10.54
N ILE A 41 -0.30 13.55 10.38
CA ILE A 41 0.71 13.30 11.41
C ILE A 41 1.93 14.23 11.22
N PRO A 42 2.72 14.48 12.28
CA PRO A 42 3.98 15.23 12.14
C PRO A 42 4.97 14.56 11.18
N VAL A 43 5.80 15.37 10.52
CA VAL A 43 6.74 14.90 9.49
C VAL A 43 7.83 14.00 10.06
N GLU A 44 8.43 14.37 11.21
CA GLU A 44 9.52 13.60 11.82
C GLU A 44 9.15 12.13 12.12
N PRO A 45 8.03 11.83 12.79
CA PRO A 45 7.64 10.43 13.01
C PRO A 45 7.44 9.63 11.72
N LYS A 46 6.93 10.26 10.65
CA LYS A 46 6.78 9.62 9.34
C LYS A 46 8.15 9.37 8.70
N SER A 47 9.02 10.37 8.73
CA SER A 47 10.40 10.29 8.23
C SER A 47 11.20 9.19 8.92
N ASP A 48 11.13 9.10 10.25
CA ASP A 48 11.82 8.06 11.01
C ASP A 48 11.25 6.67 10.73
N ARG A 49 9.93 6.55 10.54
CA ARG A 49 9.28 5.29 10.15
C ARG A 49 9.74 4.82 8.78
N ILE A 50 9.82 5.71 7.79
CA ILE A 50 10.34 5.37 6.47
C ILE A 50 11.78 4.84 6.59
N LYS A 51 12.65 5.56 7.29
CA LYS A 51 14.04 5.14 7.54
C LYS A 51 14.10 3.75 8.17
N GLN A 52 13.34 3.53 9.25
CA GLN A 52 13.32 2.24 9.96
C GLN A 52 12.91 1.09 9.02
N HIS A 53 11.86 1.27 8.22
CA HIS A 53 11.41 0.23 7.29
C HIS A 53 12.47 -0.09 6.23
N LEU A 54 13.15 0.91 5.70
CA LEU A 54 14.23 0.71 4.74
C LEU A 54 15.44 -0.03 5.36
N GLU A 55 15.84 0.35 6.57
CA GLU A 55 16.92 -0.32 7.32
C GLU A 55 16.59 -1.79 7.65
N MET A 56 15.32 -2.11 7.86
CA MET A 56 14.83 -3.48 8.04
C MET A 56 14.75 -4.28 6.72
N GLY A 57 15.05 -3.67 5.59
CA GLY A 57 15.00 -4.30 4.27
C GLY A 57 13.61 -4.47 3.69
N ASN A 58 12.61 -3.78 4.24
CA ASN A 58 11.25 -3.72 3.70
C ASN A 58 11.22 -2.98 2.36
N LEU A 59 10.22 -3.29 1.55
CA LEU A 59 9.96 -2.52 0.32
C LEU A 59 9.12 -1.29 0.65
N TYR A 60 9.64 -0.13 0.30
CA TYR A 60 8.92 1.13 0.43
C TYR A 60 9.16 1.96 -0.84
N LEU A 61 8.13 2.12 -1.65
CA LEU A 61 8.19 2.84 -2.92
C LEU A 61 7.24 4.03 -2.92
N VAL A 62 7.60 5.03 -3.71
CA VAL A 62 6.72 6.12 -4.09
C VAL A 62 6.65 6.21 -5.61
N ALA A 63 5.53 6.68 -6.13
CA ALA A 63 5.45 7.19 -7.49
C ALA A 63 5.38 8.71 -7.44
N GLU A 64 6.17 9.35 -8.28
CA GLU A 64 6.28 10.81 -8.38
C GLU A 64 5.93 11.27 -9.79
N ALA A 65 5.17 12.35 -9.89
CA ALA A 65 4.91 13.07 -11.11
C ALA A 65 4.96 14.58 -10.85
N GLU A 66 5.71 15.32 -11.67
CA GLU A 66 5.83 16.78 -11.56
C GLU A 66 6.23 17.28 -10.16
N GLY A 67 7.09 16.53 -9.46
CA GLY A 67 7.54 16.86 -8.10
C GLY A 67 6.52 16.55 -6.99
N LYS A 68 5.37 15.94 -7.31
CA LYS A 68 4.35 15.52 -6.33
C LYS A 68 4.39 14.00 -6.16
N ILE A 69 4.31 13.52 -4.91
CA ILE A 69 4.06 12.11 -4.61
C ILE A 69 2.60 11.79 -4.94
N ILE A 70 2.39 10.85 -5.84
CA ILE A 70 1.08 10.44 -6.37
C ILE A 70 0.71 9.01 -6.04
N ALA A 71 1.62 8.26 -5.43
CA ALA A 71 1.35 6.92 -4.91
C ALA A 71 2.35 6.58 -3.79
N GLU A 72 1.86 5.83 -2.81
CA GLU A 72 2.65 5.16 -1.77
C GLU A 72 2.43 3.65 -1.90
N PHE A 73 3.52 2.89 -1.74
CA PHE A 73 3.48 1.44 -1.79
C PHE A 73 4.47 0.82 -0.80
N THR A 74 4.00 -0.13 -0.02
CA THR A 74 4.81 -0.82 0.98
C THR A 74 4.63 -2.33 0.94
N CYS A 75 5.71 -3.08 1.24
CA CYS A 75 5.64 -4.46 1.69
C CYS A 75 6.45 -4.55 2.98
N LEU A 76 5.77 -4.77 4.10
CA LEU A 76 6.33 -4.71 5.44
C LEU A 76 6.34 -6.10 6.08
N VAL A 77 7.53 -6.57 6.46
CA VAL A 77 7.69 -7.83 7.20
C VAL A 77 7.49 -7.57 8.69
N ASP A 78 6.67 -8.37 9.33
CA ASP A 78 6.59 -8.38 10.78
C ASP A 78 7.75 -9.18 11.37
N HIS A 79 8.69 -8.47 11.98
CA HIS A 79 9.87 -9.04 12.61
C HIS A 79 9.65 -9.44 14.08
N SER A 80 8.45 -9.28 14.63
CA SER A 80 8.13 -9.59 16.03
C SER A 80 8.37 -11.06 16.36
N TYR A 81 8.09 -11.96 15.40
CA TYR A 81 8.23 -13.40 15.59
C TYR A 81 9.01 -14.06 14.46
N ALA A 82 9.93 -14.95 14.81
CA ALA A 82 10.77 -15.68 13.85
C ALA A 82 9.94 -16.54 12.89
N ILE A 83 8.82 -17.09 13.36
CA ILE A 83 7.95 -18.00 12.59
C ILE A 83 7.14 -17.28 11.50
N THR A 84 6.99 -15.95 11.55
CA THR A 84 6.24 -15.15 10.58
C THR A 84 7.13 -14.29 9.66
N ARG A 85 8.46 -14.34 9.83
CA ARG A 85 9.41 -13.53 9.03
C ARG A 85 9.39 -13.77 7.53
N HIS A 86 8.73 -14.82 7.07
CA HIS A 86 8.50 -15.12 5.67
C HIS A 86 7.24 -14.45 5.11
N THR A 87 6.50 -13.72 5.94
CA THR A 87 5.26 -13.02 5.54
C THR A 87 5.50 -11.51 5.49
N ALA A 88 4.99 -10.86 4.46
CA ALA A 88 4.97 -9.40 4.37
C ALA A 88 3.56 -8.91 4.04
N VAL A 89 3.17 -7.81 4.69
CA VAL A 89 1.90 -7.13 4.46
C VAL A 89 2.09 -6.03 3.43
N LEU A 90 1.25 -6.04 2.40
CA LEU A 90 1.25 -5.08 1.31
C LEU A 90 0.24 -3.97 1.56
N GLY A 91 0.66 -2.72 1.34
CA GLY A 91 -0.21 -1.55 1.30
C GLY A 91 0.04 -0.75 0.02
N MET A 92 -1.03 -0.23 -0.59
CA MET A 92 -0.95 0.56 -1.81
C MET A 92 -2.03 1.64 -1.85
N SER A 93 -1.62 2.84 -2.23
CA SER A 93 -2.52 3.93 -2.57
C SER A 93 -2.04 4.65 -3.82
N VAL A 94 -2.98 5.11 -4.65
CA VAL A 94 -2.70 5.87 -5.88
C VAL A 94 -3.70 7.01 -5.98
N ASP A 95 -3.21 8.21 -6.24
CA ASP A 95 -3.97 9.42 -6.45
C ASP A 95 -5.00 9.23 -7.59
N ARG A 96 -6.22 9.72 -7.41
CA ARG A 96 -7.37 9.49 -8.31
C ARG A 96 -7.07 9.83 -9.76
N GLU A 97 -6.40 10.97 -9.98
CA GLU A 97 -6.08 11.45 -11.33
C GLU A 97 -5.07 10.56 -12.08
N TYR A 98 -4.35 9.71 -11.35
CA TYR A 98 -3.31 8.84 -11.89
C TYR A 98 -3.70 7.36 -11.90
N ARG A 99 -4.93 7.01 -11.47
CA ARG A 99 -5.45 5.64 -11.57
C ARG A 99 -5.64 5.21 -13.02
N ASN A 100 -5.68 3.91 -13.26
CA ASN A 100 -5.84 3.30 -14.60
C ASN A 100 -4.72 3.64 -15.60
N GLN A 101 -3.57 4.13 -15.13
CA GLN A 101 -2.38 4.43 -15.95
C GLN A 101 -1.24 3.40 -15.75
N GLY A 102 -1.55 2.23 -15.20
CA GLY A 102 -0.59 1.14 -15.02
C GLY A 102 0.34 1.27 -13.81
N ILE A 103 0.20 2.30 -12.96
CA ILE A 103 1.04 2.50 -11.76
C ILE A 103 0.95 1.28 -10.83
N GLY A 104 -0.28 0.85 -10.48
CA GLY A 104 -0.49 -0.32 -9.63
C GLY A 104 0.16 -1.58 -10.19
N THR A 105 0.08 -1.80 -11.50
CA THR A 105 0.73 -2.93 -12.18
C THR A 105 2.26 -2.88 -12.03
N ARG A 106 2.87 -1.70 -12.17
CA ARG A 106 4.32 -1.51 -12.01
C ARG A 106 4.75 -1.74 -10.55
N LEU A 107 3.99 -1.24 -9.59
CA LEU A 107 4.23 -1.43 -8.15
C LEU A 107 4.11 -2.89 -7.75
N MET A 108 3.07 -3.59 -8.23
CA MET A 108 2.88 -5.03 -7.96
C MET A 108 4.01 -5.87 -8.55
N LYS A 109 4.53 -5.54 -9.74
CA LYS A 109 5.72 -6.21 -10.29
C LYS A 109 6.91 -6.05 -9.37
N ALA A 110 7.19 -4.84 -8.91
CA ALA A 110 8.28 -4.58 -7.98
C ALA A 110 8.13 -5.37 -6.66
N ALA A 111 6.89 -5.51 -6.15
CA ALA A 111 6.62 -6.33 -4.97
C ALA A 111 6.96 -7.80 -5.17
N ILE A 112 6.57 -8.37 -6.32
CA ILE A 112 6.83 -9.77 -6.64
C ILE A 112 8.33 -10.03 -6.78
N ASP A 113 9.05 -9.13 -7.45
CA ASP A 113 10.50 -9.24 -7.63
C ASP A 113 11.22 -9.12 -6.27
N TRP A 114 10.86 -8.13 -5.46
CA TRP A 114 11.38 -7.98 -4.10
C TRP A 114 11.09 -9.21 -3.22
N ALA A 115 9.87 -9.75 -3.27
CA ALA A 115 9.50 -10.92 -2.47
C ALA A 115 10.37 -12.14 -2.82
N ARG A 116 10.66 -12.36 -4.12
CA ARG A 116 11.55 -13.42 -4.57
C ARG A 116 12.99 -13.21 -4.10
N ASP A 117 13.52 -12.00 -4.26
CA ASP A 117 14.89 -11.66 -3.85
C ASP A 117 15.09 -11.80 -2.34
N LYS A 118 14.09 -11.43 -1.55
CA LYS A 118 14.10 -11.54 -0.08
C LYS A 118 13.66 -12.90 0.45
N ARG A 119 13.28 -13.83 -0.43
CA ARG A 119 12.74 -15.15 -0.06
C ARG A 119 11.52 -15.06 0.85
N ILE A 120 10.66 -14.08 0.59
CA ILE A 120 9.35 -13.98 1.23
C ILE A 120 8.47 -15.10 0.69
N GLY A 121 7.92 -15.92 1.59
CA GLY A 121 7.06 -17.04 1.24
C GLY A 121 5.60 -16.64 1.05
N ARG A 122 5.20 -15.48 1.59
CA ARG A 122 3.82 -15.01 1.59
C ARG A 122 3.75 -13.48 1.50
N LEU A 123 3.02 -12.96 0.52
CA LEU A 123 2.52 -11.59 0.53
C LEU A 123 1.04 -11.62 0.86
N GLU A 124 0.60 -10.77 1.77
CA GLU A 124 -0.80 -10.63 2.13
C GLU A 124 -1.23 -9.16 2.14
N LEU A 125 -2.52 -8.93 2.01
CA LEU A 125 -3.15 -7.62 2.07
C LEU A 125 -4.59 -7.70 2.57
N GLU A 126 -5.09 -6.55 3.00
CA GLU A 126 -6.52 -6.35 3.20
C GLU A 126 -7.06 -5.35 2.17
N VAL A 127 -8.23 -5.62 1.63
CA VAL A 127 -8.89 -4.75 0.65
C VAL A 127 -10.38 -4.69 0.94
N TYR A 128 -10.99 -3.51 0.83
CA TYR A 128 -12.44 -3.38 0.94
C TYR A 128 -13.13 -4.20 -0.15
N ALA A 129 -14.18 -4.94 0.24
CA ALA A 129 -14.87 -5.87 -0.66
C ALA A 129 -15.51 -5.18 -1.87
N GLU A 130 -15.82 -3.90 -1.75
CA GLU A 130 -16.36 -3.07 -2.83
C GLU A 130 -15.31 -2.49 -3.78
N ASN A 131 -14.02 -2.57 -3.42
CA ASN A 131 -12.91 -2.08 -4.25
C ASN A 131 -12.56 -3.07 -5.37
N VAL A 132 -13.50 -3.28 -6.29
CA VAL A 132 -13.39 -4.26 -7.39
C VAL A 132 -12.14 -4.04 -8.24
N ALA A 133 -11.76 -2.79 -8.48
CA ALA A 133 -10.58 -2.48 -9.29
C ALA A 133 -9.27 -2.96 -8.64
N ALA A 134 -9.14 -2.79 -7.32
CA ALA A 134 -7.97 -3.28 -6.59
C ALA A 134 -7.98 -4.82 -6.51
N ILE A 135 -9.14 -5.43 -6.24
CA ILE A 135 -9.29 -6.90 -6.20
C ILE A 135 -8.84 -7.51 -7.52
N HIS A 136 -9.34 -7.03 -8.67
CA HIS A 136 -8.93 -7.51 -9.98
C HIS A 136 -7.43 -7.34 -10.23
N LEU A 137 -6.82 -6.23 -9.76
CA LEU A 137 -5.38 -6.05 -9.86
C LEU A 137 -4.64 -7.14 -9.07
N TYR A 138 -5.04 -7.41 -7.83
CA TYR A 138 -4.39 -8.42 -7.00
C TYR A 138 -4.57 -9.82 -7.55
N GLU A 139 -5.78 -10.20 -8.02
CA GLU A 139 -6.06 -11.48 -8.68
C GLU A 139 -5.16 -11.68 -9.91
N LYS A 140 -4.97 -10.65 -10.75
CA LYS A 140 -4.05 -10.69 -11.90
C LYS A 140 -2.61 -11.03 -11.50
N PHE A 141 -2.20 -10.69 -10.29
CA PHE A 141 -0.89 -11.01 -9.72
C PHE A 141 -0.89 -12.29 -8.87
N GLY A 142 -1.96 -13.11 -8.95
CA GLY A 142 -2.05 -14.40 -8.30
C GLY A 142 -2.32 -14.33 -6.81
N PHE A 143 -2.96 -13.26 -6.34
CA PHE A 143 -3.52 -13.21 -4.99
C PHE A 143 -4.89 -13.90 -4.99
N GLU A 144 -5.14 -14.65 -3.94
CA GLU A 144 -6.40 -15.36 -3.70
C GLU A 144 -7.07 -14.87 -2.42
N VAL A 145 -8.41 -14.88 -2.37
CA VAL A 145 -9.17 -14.51 -1.18
C VAL A 145 -9.10 -15.66 -0.17
N GLU A 146 -8.64 -15.37 1.03
CA GLU A 146 -8.57 -16.34 2.15
C GLU A 146 -9.66 -16.12 3.20
N GLY A 147 -10.21 -14.92 3.27
CA GLY A 147 -11.22 -14.62 4.27
C GLY A 147 -11.93 -13.29 4.03
N ARG A 148 -13.05 -13.11 4.76
CA ARG A 148 -13.86 -11.89 4.74
C ARG A 148 -14.15 -11.44 6.17
N LYS A 149 -13.79 -10.21 6.48
CA LYS A 149 -14.14 -9.52 7.73
C LYS A 149 -15.44 -8.75 7.50
N ARG A 150 -16.55 -9.21 8.07
CA ARG A 150 -17.84 -8.52 7.94
C ARG A 150 -17.87 -7.29 8.83
N ASN A 151 -18.46 -6.19 8.33
CA ASN A 151 -18.58 -4.93 9.05
C ASN A 151 -17.24 -4.43 9.63
N TYR A 152 -16.16 -4.58 8.84
CA TYR A 152 -14.80 -4.28 9.26
C TYR A 152 -14.57 -2.78 9.52
N ALA A 153 -15.12 -1.94 8.67
CA ALA A 153 -15.02 -0.49 8.81
C ALA A 153 -16.41 0.16 8.82
N TYR A 154 -16.53 1.27 9.54
CA TYR A 154 -17.71 2.12 9.53
C TYR A 154 -17.33 3.52 9.06
N GLN A 155 -17.83 3.92 7.90
CA GLN A 155 -17.58 5.23 7.30
C GLN A 155 -18.85 5.70 6.60
N ARG A 156 -19.11 7.00 6.60
CA ARG A 156 -20.25 7.60 5.87
C ARG A 156 -21.57 6.88 6.16
N ASP A 157 -21.83 6.66 7.43
CA ASP A 157 -23.06 6.03 7.95
C ASP A 157 -23.36 4.61 7.42
N ARG A 158 -22.31 3.90 6.96
CA ARG A 158 -22.44 2.49 6.55
C ARG A 158 -21.24 1.64 6.93
N TYR A 159 -21.51 0.34 7.06
CA TYR A 159 -20.47 -0.66 7.27
C TYR A 159 -19.91 -1.16 5.93
N TYR A 160 -18.62 -1.45 5.96
CA TYR A 160 -17.89 -2.04 4.84
C TYR A 160 -17.21 -3.33 5.28
N ASP A 161 -17.24 -4.31 4.40
CA ASP A 161 -16.50 -5.55 4.60
C ASP A 161 -15.07 -5.39 4.06
N SER A 162 -14.15 -6.19 4.61
CA SER A 162 -12.79 -6.32 4.09
C SER A 162 -12.51 -7.76 3.69
N LEU A 163 -11.78 -7.95 2.58
CA LEU A 163 -11.23 -9.23 2.17
C LEU A 163 -9.77 -9.32 2.59
N ILE A 164 -9.38 -10.49 3.09
CA ILE A 164 -7.98 -10.85 3.27
C ILE A 164 -7.57 -11.61 2.02
N MET A 165 -6.53 -11.13 1.35
CA MET A 165 -5.99 -11.78 0.16
C MET A 165 -4.51 -12.08 0.34
N SER A 166 -4.04 -13.19 -0.24
CA SER A 166 -2.62 -13.54 -0.19
C SER A 166 -2.13 -14.17 -1.48
N ARG A 167 -0.81 -14.07 -1.68
CA ARG A 167 -0.07 -14.83 -2.68
C ARG A 167 1.06 -15.59 -2.01
N LEU A 168 1.16 -16.90 -2.31
CA LEU A 168 2.23 -17.77 -1.83
C LEU A 168 3.34 -17.92 -2.88
N PHE A 169 4.59 -18.07 -2.40
CA PHE A 169 5.81 -18.25 -3.20
C PHE A 169 6.47 -19.59 -2.83
N ILE A 170 5.68 -20.65 -2.80
CA ILE A 170 6.10 -22.04 -2.50
C ILE A 170 6.17 -22.85 -3.76
#